data_7ee4d1cf34cc9a11588f3c62b63f19e2
#
_entry.id   7ee4d1cf34cc9a11588f3c62b63f19e2
#
_cell.length_a   1.000
_cell.length_b   1.000
_cell.length_c   1.000
_cell.angle_alpha   90.00
_cell.angle_beta   90.00
_cell.angle_gamma   90.00
#
_symmetry.space_group_name_H-M   'P 1'
#
loop_
_entity.id
_entity.type
_entity.pdbx_description
1 polymer ?
#
loop_
_entity_poly.entity_id
_entity_poly.type
_entity_poly.pdbx_seq_one_letter_code
_entity_poly.pdbx_strand_id
1 'polypeptide(L)'
;MHSVSPKGKVGDASAPGFRRRSLTSFVQAFGFSISAMTLTTGLGVISNKIIAVWGGPELSGLVAVFRQLYGGLSQGLSFGADVVVVQWVSSGQKTLSTTVRIASQYVLIIGGLLAVVAVFLPQWVAIGLFGRPLASSYVLEVAVVVMSSAVGLAMIFVIAILNGLVRVRTVAALNIIAASTTAAAAYLLITRWASFGAALLVGFGNVAALIVGGWLIRRLVSGGDSIRHGLVNAVRTLVSSGSLLAGLNILATVVLLTVQAIVTRGYGLEGLALYSASATISNTFMMLFMSPMKTYVLPTLGGLGASPERSRFVNRALQFTLLLVFPCALALLGLRNVIIQGLYSTEFLGAGELLAIETLAIIPRTVTWVLAMALLSAGLYKTYAVTEVTRATILIFGCGVVVALQLGIHAVAWVFCAAYAVDLVIYLGYSIRQLQLRLNAASTALAASMMLLVTLAYLS
;
A
#
# COMPACT_ATOMS: atom_id res chain seq x y z
N MET A 1 22.48 60.27 10.90
CA MET A 1 22.15 60.38 9.47
C MET A 1 23.22 59.67 8.68
N HIS A 2 23.03 58.44 8.32
CA HIS A 2 23.67 57.78 7.17
C HIS A 2 22.86 56.52 6.89
N SER A 3 22.02 56.58 5.87
CA SER A 3 21.27 55.48 5.30
C SER A 3 22.23 54.55 4.53
N VAL A 4 22.37 53.31 4.94
CA VAL A 4 23.04 52.28 4.14
C VAL A 4 21.97 51.28 3.71
N SER A 5 21.60 51.35 2.44
CA SER A 5 20.80 50.36 1.73
C SER A 5 21.69 49.19 1.29
N PRO A 6 21.43 47.94 1.63
CA PRO A 6 22.07 46.82 0.98
C PRO A 6 21.21 46.33 -0.20
N LYS A 7 21.53 46.79 -1.41
CA LYS A 7 21.17 46.09 -2.64
C LYS A 7 22.04 44.86 -2.74
N GLY A 8 21.62 43.76 -2.08
CA GLY A 8 22.13 42.42 -2.36
C GLY A 8 21.50 41.93 -3.67
N LYS A 9 22.29 41.83 -4.74
CA LYS A 9 21.96 41.12 -5.97
C LYS A 9 21.61 39.68 -5.57
N VAL A 10 20.33 39.34 -5.69
CA VAL A 10 19.92 37.94 -5.77
C VAL A 10 20.54 37.38 -7.04
N GLY A 11 21.64 36.66 -6.88
CA GLY A 11 22.29 35.92 -7.94
C GLY A 11 21.29 34.91 -8.48
N ASP A 12 21.05 34.98 -9.77
CA ASP A 12 20.36 33.98 -10.57
C ASP A 12 21.14 32.65 -10.46
N ALA A 13 20.89 31.93 -9.35
CA ALA A 13 21.22 30.54 -9.23
C ALA A 13 20.19 29.79 -10.06
N SER A 14 20.39 29.79 -11.37
CA SER A 14 19.75 28.84 -12.28
C SER A 14 19.97 27.45 -11.70
N ALA A 15 18.90 26.91 -11.10
CA ALA A 15 18.87 25.52 -10.64
C ALA A 15 19.41 24.62 -11.75
N PRO A 16 20.29 23.65 -11.43
CA PRO A 16 20.91 22.80 -12.43
C PRO A 16 19.83 22.07 -13.20
N GLY A 17 19.71 22.46 -14.48
CA GLY A 17 18.90 21.93 -15.56
C GLY A 17 17.95 20.80 -15.20
N PHE A 18 16.72 21.15 -14.87
CA PHE A 18 15.58 20.30 -15.12
C PHE A 18 15.45 20.20 -16.66
N ARG A 19 16.31 19.36 -17.27
CA ARG A 19 16.22 19.04 -18.70
C ARG A 19 14.76 18.71 -18.95
N ARG A 20 14.08 19.44 -19.83
CA ARG A 20 12.80 19.07 -20.41
C ARG A 20 12.94 17.63 -20.90
N ARG A 21 12.64 16.67 -20.05
CA ARG A 21 12.50 15.28 -20.46
C ARG A 21 11.38 15.31 -21.50
N SER A 22 11.68 14.90 -22.71
CA SER A 22 10.73 14.93 -23.81
C SER A 22 9.48 14.15 -23.34
N LEU A 23 8.29 14.58 -23.75
CA LEU A 23 7.02 13.91 -23.45
C LEU A 23 7.10 12.41 -23.78
N THR A 24 7.86 12.09 -24.82
CA THR A 24 8.16 10.71 -25.26
C THR A 24 8.91 9.88 -24.23
N SER A 25 9.90 10.43 -23.52
CA SER A 25 10.63 9.68 -22.47
C SER A 25 9.77 9.44 -21.23
N PHE A 26 8.86 10.37 -20.92
CA PHE A 26 7.86 10.20 -19.86
C PHE A 26 6.85 9.10 -20.22
N VAL A 27 6.26 9.15 -21.41
CA VAL A 27 5.30 8.15 -21.90
C VAL A 27 5.93 6.76 -21.96
N GLN A 28 7.19 6.64 -22.40
CA GLN A 28 7.90 5.36 -22.41
C GLN A 28 8.17 4.82 -21.02
N ALA A 29 8.60 5.66 -20.06
CA ALA A 29 8.81 5.24 -18.66
C ALA A 29 7.50 4.83 -17.99
N PHE A 30 6.42 5.55 -18.27
CA PHE A 30 5.08 5.28 -17.75
C PHE A 30 4.52 3.97 -18.32
N GLY A 31 4.60 3.78 -19.65
CA GLY A 31 4.18 2.55 -20.31
C GLY A 31 4.94 1.32 -19.82
N PHE A 32 6.27 1.44 -19.64
CA PHE A 32 7.08 0.38 -19.06
C PHE A 32 6.68 0.05 -17.61
N SER A 33 6.40 1.06 -16.79
CA SER A 33 5.96 0.86 -15.40
C SER A 33 4.61 0.13 -15.31
N ILE A 34 3.66 0.49 -16.19
CA ILE A 34 2.36 -0.20 -16.28
C ILE A 34 2.55 -1.65 -16.71
N SER A 35 3.34 -1.89 -17.76
CA SER A 35 3.60 -3.25 -18.24
C SER A 35 4.25 -4.12 -17.17
N ALA A 36 5.23 -3.58 -16.44
CA ALA A 36 5.87 -4.28 -15.34
C ALA A 36 4.89 -4.55 -14.17
N MET A 37 4.03 -3.59 -13.84
CA MET A 37 2.98 -3.76 -12.83
C MET A 37 1.97 -4.82 -13.24
N THR A 38 1.54 -4.84 -14.50
CA THR A 38 0.62 -5.86 -15.03
C THR A 38 1.26 -7.25 -14.96
N LEU A 39 2.52 -7.38 -15.33
CA LEU A 39 3.25 -8.66 -15.26
C LEU A 39 3.41 -9.13 -13.81
N THR A 40 3.82 -8.27 -12.89
CA THR A 40 3.95 -8.64 -11.46
C THR A 40 2.61 -9.01 -10.84
N THR A 41 1.54 -8.31 -11.20
CA THR A 41 0.17 -8.65 -10.77
C THR A 41 -0.27 -10.00 -11.33
N GLY A 42 0.00 -10.27 -12.61
CA GLY A 42 -0.28 -11.57 -13.23
C GLY A 42 0.46 -12.74 -12.55
N LEU A 43 1.74 -12.56 -12.23
CA LEU A 43 2.52 -13.54 -11.46
C LEU A 43 1.98 -13.73 -10.04
N GLY A 44 1.52 -12.65 -9.40
CA GLY A 44 0.83 -12.69 -8.10
C GLY A 44 -0.47 -13.48 -8.17
N VAL A 45 -1.24 -13.32 -9.26
CA VAL A 45 -2.45 -14.10 -9.53
C VAL A 45 -2.13 -15.60 -9.67
N ILE A 46 -1.09 -15.94 -10.43
CA ILE A 46 -0.64 -17.33 -10.58
C ILE A 46 -0.27 -17.92 -9.21
N SER A 47 0.49 -17.20 -8.39
CA SER A 47 0.84 -17.62 -7.04
C SER A 47 -0.41 -17.83 -6.17
N ASN A 48 -1.38 -16.90 -6.20
CA ASN A 48 -2.63 -17.03 -5.46
C ASN A 48 -3.47 -18.23 -5.93
N LYS A 49 -3.53 -18.45 -7.25
CA LYS A 49 -4.22 -19.62 -7.82
C LYS A 49 -3.60 -20.94 -7.35
N ILE A 50 -2.26 -21.03 -7.34
CA ILE A 50 -1.56 -22.23 -6.84
C ILE A 50 -1.90 -22.45 -5.36
N ILE A 51 -1.85 -21.40 -4.53
CA ILE A 51 -2.17 -21.49 -3.10
C ILE A 51 -3.62 -21.94 -2.91
N ALA A 52 -4.57 -21.35 -3.66
CA ALA A 52 -5.99 -21.68 -3.53
C ALA A 52 -6.33 -23.10 -3.97
N VAL A 53 -5.73 -23.61 -5.05
CA VAL A 53 -6.02 -24.94 -5.60
C VAL A 53 -5.35 -26.03 -4.78
N TRP A 54 -4.11 -25.81 -4.35
CA TRP A 54 -3.33 -26.86 -3.65
C TRP A 54 -3.36 -26.74 -2.14
N GLY A 55 -3.60 -25.55 -1.61
CA GLY A 55 -3.66 -25.28 -0.16
C GLY A 55 -5.07 -25.14 0.38
N GLY A 56 -6.06 -24.91 -0.50
CA GLY A 56 -7.44 -24.68 -0.10
C GLY A 56 -7.68 -23.34 0.62
N PRO A 57 -8.92 -23.11 1.09
CA PRO A 57 -9.29 -21.86 1.75
C PRO A 57 -8.53 -21.59 3.05
N GLU A 58 -8.34 -22.62 3.89
CA GLU A 58 -7.67 -22.47 5.19
C GLU A 58 -6.23 -21.96 5.03
N LEU A 59 -5.45 -22.60 4.16
CA LEU A 59 -4.06 -22.18 3.91
C LEU A 59 -3.99 -20.81 3.20
N SER A 60 -4.95 -20.50 2.34
CA SER A 60 -5.07 -19.19 1.70
C SER A 60 -5.33 -18.08 2.73
N GLY A 61 -6.20 -18.34 3.72
CA GLY A 61 -6.44 -17.44 4.85
C GLY A 61 -5.17 -17.21 5.67
N LEU A 62 -4.42 -18.28 5.95
CA LEU A 62 -3.15 -18.22 6.67
C LEU A 62 -2.11 -17.38 5.90
N VAL A 63 -1.97 -17.61 4.59
CA VAL A 63 -1.09 -16.80 3.72
C VAL A 63 -1.49 -15.33 3.72
N ALA A 64 -2.79 -15.01 3.76
CA ALA A 64 -3.26 -13.63 3.83
C ALA A 64 -2.80 -12.93 5.12
N VAL A 65 -2.92 -13.58 6.29
CA VAL A 65 -2.38 -13.08 7.58
C VAL A 65 -0.88 -12.88 7.50
N PHE A 66 -0.15 -13.88 7.00
CA PHE A 66 1.31 -13.82 6.90
C PHE A 66 1.79 -12.71 5.97
N ARG A 67 1.14 -12.52 4.82
CA ARG A 67 1.43 -11.40 3.90
C ARG A 67 1.14 -10.04 4.55
N GLN A 68 0.05 -9.94 5.31
CA GLN A 68 -0.29 -8.70 6.00
C GLN A 68 0.71 -8.41 7.13
N LEU A 69 1.08 -9.41 7.91
CA LEU A 69 2.10 -9.28 8.96
C LEU A 69 3.46 -8.87 8.38
N TYR A 70 3.91 -9.58 7.34
CA TYR A 70 5.16 -9.31 6.63
C TYR A 70 5.19 -7.89 6.03
N GLY A 71 4.17 -7.54 5.25
CA GLY A 71 4.06 -6.23 4.62
C GLY A 71 3.95 -5.11 5.66
N GLY A 72 3.16 -5.35 6.69
CA GLY A 72 2.95 -4.42 7.78
C GLY A 72 4.22 -4.14 8.59
N LEU A 73 4.96 -5.16 8.97
CA LEU A 73 6.23 -4.99 9.68
C LEU A 73 7.27 -4.34 8.76
N SER A 74 7.39 -4.78 7.51
CA SER A 74 8.36 -4.21 6.57
C SER A 74 8.10 -2.72 6.28
N GLN A 75 6.85 -2.35 5.98
CA GLN A 75 6.45 -0.97 5.69
C GLN A 75 6.39 -0.12 6.98
N GLY A 76 5.80 -0.63 8.04
CA GLY A 76 5.66 0.08 9.31
C GLY A 76 7.02 0.43 9.92
N LEU A 77 7.95 -0.53 9.92
CA LEU A 77 9.29 -0.33 10.48
C LEU A 77 10.23 0.45 9.54
N SER A 78 9.82 0.78 8.32
CA SER A 78 10.55 1.75 7.49
C SER A 78 10.45 3.17 8.07
N PHE A 79 9.40 3.47 8.84
CA PHE A 79 9.11 4.80 9.42
C PHE A 79 9.22 5.94 8.40
N GLY A 80 8.89 5.68 7.11
CA GLY A 80 9.03 6.67 6.04
C GLY A 80 10.47 7.01 5.67
N ALA A 81 11.45 6.27 6.21
CA ALA A 81 12.86 6.46 5.92
C ALA A 81 13.20 6.21 4.43
N ASP A 82 12.42 5.39 3.76
CA ASP A 82 12.47 5.15 2.32
C ASP A 82 12.29 6.46 1.52
N VAL A 83 11.32 7.30 1.89
CA VAL A 83 11.10 8.61 1.26
C VAL A 83 12.31 9.54 1.48
N VAL A 84 12.85 9.55 2.69
CA VAL A 84 14.04 10.35 3.03
C VAL A 84 15.28 9.88 2.23
N VAL A 85 15.44 8.57 2.08
CA VAL A 85 16.52 7.98 1.27
C VAL A 85 16.40 8.38 -0.19
N VAL A 86 15.19 8.32 -0.77
CA VAL A 86 14.94 8.82 -2.13
C VAL A 86 15.36 10.27 -2.26
N GLN A 87 14.97 11.11 -1.30
CA GLN A 87 15.31 12.54 -1.29
C GLN A 87 16.84 12.78 -1.19
N TRP A 88 17.55 12.09 -0.29
CA TRP A 88 18.99 12.24 -0.14
C TRP A 88 19.76 11.88 -1.42
N VAL A 89 19.36 10.78 -2.07
CA VAL A 89 19.98 10.31 -3.31
C VAL A 89 19.64 11.24 -4.48
N SER A 90 18.39 11.66 -4.62
CA SER A 90 17.95 12.49 -5.76
C SER A 90 18.45 13.93 -5.69
N SER A 91 18.59 14.50 -4.47
CA SER A 91 19.08 15.87 -4.26
C SER A 91 20.61 15.97 -4.14
N GLY A 92 21.32 14.83 -4.05
CA GLY A 92 22.77 14.82 -3.81
C GLY A 92 23.18 15.31 -2.40
N GLN A 93 22.24 15.40 -1.45
CA GLN A 93 22.52 15.86 -0.09
C GLN A 93 23.52 14.95 0.65
N LYS A 94 23.53 13.66 0.30
CA LYS A 94 24.50 12.67 0.80
C LYS A 94 25.07 11.87 -0.35
N THR A 95 26.33 11.42 -0.19
CA THR A 95 26.94 10.51 -1.16
C THR A 95 26.19 9.17 -1.15
N LEU A 96 26.20 8.47 -2.28
CA LEU A 96 25.55 7.17 -2.40
C LEU A 96 26.09 6.17 -1.38
N SER A 97 27.42 6.14 -1.18
CA SER A 97 28.09 5.28 -0.20
C SER A 97 27.61 5.54 1.23
N THR A 98 27.50 6.80 1.63
CA THR A 98 27.00 7.20 2.95
C THR A 98 25.51 6.77 3.11
N THR A 99 24.68 7.01 2.11
CA THR A 99 23.26 6.65 2.14
C THR A 99 23.07 5.13 2.25
N VAL A 100 23.79 4.35 1.46
CA VAL A 100 23.76 2.88 1.52
C VAL A 100 24.19 2.37 2.89
N ARG A 101 25.26 2.94 3.46
CA ARG A 101 25.74 2.57 4.78
C ARG A 101 24.70 2.84 5.87
N ILE A 102 24.10 4.04 5.88
CA ILE A 102 23.06 4.40 6.87
C ILE A 102 21.85 3.47 6.73
N ALA A 103 21.38 3.22 5.51
CA ALA A 103 20.28 2.31 5.24
C ALA A 103 20.59 0.89 5.72
N SER A 104 21.80 0.36 5.43
CA SER A 104 22.22 -0.96 5.88
C SER A 104 22.28 -1.06 7.41
N GLN A 105 22.81 -0.04 8.08
CA GLN A 105 22.87 0.01 9.54
C GLN A 105 21.47 0.04 10.16
N TYR A 106 20.55 0.82 9.57
CA TYR A 106 19.15 0.86 9.99
C TYR A 106 18.51 -0.51 9.88
N VAL A 107 18.66 -1.18 8.72
CA VAL A 107 18.14 -2.53 8.47
C VAL A 107 18.71 -3.55 9.47
N LEU A 108 20.00 -3.46 9.79
CA LEU A 108 20.63 -4.36 10.77
C LEU A 108 20.08 -4.17 12.18
N ILE A 109 19.87 -2.92 12.62
CA ILE A 109 19.30 -2.64 13.94
C ILE A 109 17.86 -3.14 14.03
N ILE A 110 17.03 -2.79 13.06
CA ILE A 110 15.62 -3.21 13.04
C ILE A 110 15.52 -4.73 12.82
N GLY A 111 16.37 -5.29 11.94
CA GLY A 111 16.46 -6.74 11.74
C GLY A 111 16.87 -7.49 13.01
N GLY A 112 17.81 -6.95 13.79
CA GLY A 112 18.16 -7.47 15.10
C GLY A 112 17.00 -7.41 16.10
N LEU A 113 16.24 -6.32 16.11
CA LEU A 113 15.02 -6.20 16.93
C LEU A 113 13.96 -7.23 16.50
N LEU A 114 13.74 -7.39 15.20
CA LEU A 114 12.83 -8.41 14.66
C LEU A 114 13.29 -9.83 15.03
N ALA A 115 14.59 -10.10 15.04
CA ALA A 115 15.14 -11.37 15.49
C ALA A 115 14.83 -11.64 16.98
N VAL A 116 14.97 -10.62 17.84
CA VAL A 116 14.59 -10.73 19.26
C VAL A 116 13.08 -11.01 19.37
N VAL A 117 12.23 -10.31 18.63
CA VAL A 117 10.78 -10.55 18.63
C VAL A 117 10.47 -11.97 18.15
N ALA A 118 11.12 -12.43 17.09
CA ALA A 118 10.90 -13.76 16.50
C ALA A 118 11.33 -14.90 17.45
N VAL A 119 12.35 -14.69 18.28
CA VAL A 119 12.84 -15.71 19.22
C VAL A 119 12.06 -15.70 20.53
N PHE A 120 11.79 -14.52 21.10
CA PHE A 120 11.23 -14.40 22.46
C PHE A 120 9.74 -14.14 22.51
N LEU A 121 9.14 -13.56 21.46
CA LEU A 121 7.75 -13.10 21.48
C LEU A 121 6.84 -13.71 20.39
N PRO A 122 7.21 -14.77 19.65
CA PRO A 122 6.39 -15.24 18.53
C PRO A 122 5.04 -15.77 19.01
N GLN A 123 4.99 -16.37 20.21
CA GLN A 123 3.75 -16.85 20.82
C GLN A 123 2.76 -15.71 21.09
N TRP A 124 3.23 -14.56 21.58
CA TRP A 124 2.37 -13.40 21.84
C TRP A 124 1.83 -12.79 20.54
N VAL A 125 2.66 -12.74 19.49
CA VAL A 125 2.24 -12.31 18.17
C VAL A 125 1.19 -13.26 17.58
N ALA A 126 1.42 -14.58 17.70
CA ALA A 126 0.47 -15.60 17.26
C ALA A 126 -0.87 -15.51 18.02
N ILE A 127 -0.85 -15.33 19.35
CA ILE A 127 -2.06 -15.13 20.17
C ILE A 127 -2.80 -13.87 19.70
N GLY A 128 -2.07 -12.79 19.39
CA GLY A 128 -2.65 -11.57 18.87
C GLY A 128 -3.42 -11.78 17.57
N LEU A 129 -2.84 -12.55 16.64
CA LEU A 129 -3.40 -12.81 15.31
C LEU A 129 -4.52 -13.86 15.31
N PHE A 130 -4.28 -15.01 15.94
CA PHE A 130 -5.14 -16.19 15.78
C PHE A 130 -6.01 -16.48 17.03
N GLY A 131 -5.73 -15.85 18.17
CA GLY A 131 -6.31 -16.22 19.45
C GLY A 131 -5.62 -17.45 20.07
N ARG A 132 -5.88 -17.70 21.37
CA ARG A 132 -5.19 -18.76 22.12
C ARG A 132 -5.30 -20.17 21.53
N PRO A 133 -6.47 -20.64 21.04
CA PRO A 133 -6.60 -22.02 20.56
C PRO A 133 -5.72 -22.33 19.35
N LEU A 134 -5.62 -21.41 18.38
CA LEU A 134 -4.88 -21.60 17.13
C LEU A 134 -3.42 -21.16 17.23
N ALA A 135 -3.08 -20.30 18.21
CA ALA A 135 -1.76 -19.70 18.30
C ALA A 135 -0.64 -20.72 18.44
N SER A 136 -0.86 -21.79 19.24
CA SER A 136 0.17 -22.82 19.47
C SER A 136 0.59 -23.57 18.20
N SER A 137 -0.31 -23.67 17.23
CA SER A 137 -0.07 -24.38 15.96
C SER A 137 0.79 -23.59 14.98
N TYR A 138 0.91 -22.24 15.14
CA TYR A 138 1.55 -21.38 14.15
C TYR A 138 2.68 -20.49 14.72
N VAL A 139 3.23 -20.83 15.88
CA VAL A 139 4.30 -20.06 16.54
C VAL A 139 5.56 -19.98 15.68
N LEU A 140 5.98 -21.11 15.12
CA LEU A 140 7.17 -21.20 14.28
C LEU A 140 7.00 -20.42 12.97
N GLU A 141 5.85 -20.56 12.34
CA GLU A 141 5.49 -19.84 11.11
C GLU A 141 5.50 -18.33 11.32
N VAL A 142 4.92 -17.87 12.43
CA VAL A 142 4.93 -16.44 12.81
C VAL A 142 6.38 -15.95 13.02
N ALA A 143 7.23 -16.74 13.69
CA ALA A 143 8.63 -16.40 13.88
C ALA A 143 9.36 -16.24 12.53
N VAL A 144 9.13 -17.17 11.58
CA VAL A 144 9.69 -17.11 10.23
C VAL A 144 9.21 -15.86 9.47
N VAL A 145 7.92 -15.52 9.56
CA VAL A 145 7.36 -14.33 8.91
C VAL A 145 7.95 -13.04 9.50
N VAL A 146 8.07 -12.95 10.83
CA VAL A 146 8.69 -11.81 11.52
C VAL A 146 10.14 -11.63 11.07
N MET A 147 10.93 -12.72 11.03
CA MET A 147 12.30 -12.69 10.51
C MET A 147 12.36 -12.27 9.05
N SER A 148 11.49 -12.83 8.20
CA SER A 148 11.42 -12.50 6.79
C SER A 148 11.11 -11.00 6.55
N SER A 149 10.43 -10.34 7.49
CA SER A 149 10.09 -8.91 7.38
C SER A 149 11.34 -8.02 7.35
N ALA A 150 12.47 -8.47 7.92
CA ALA A 150 13.77 -7.79 7.79
C ALA A 150 14.27 -7.77 6.33
N VAL A 151 14.03 -8.85 5.58
CA VAL A 151 14.34 -8.93 4.14
C VAL A 151 13.45 -7.96 3.36
N GLY A 152 12.16 -7.88 3.70
CA GLY A 152 11.22 -6.91 3.13
C GLY A 152 11.67 -5.47 3.37
N LEU A 153 12.06 -5.14 4.59
CA LEU A 153 12.60 -3.83 4.95
C LEU A 153 13.87 -3.50 4.14
N ALA A 154 14.80 -4.45 4.02
CA ALA A 154 16.01 -4.28 3.20
C ALA A 154 15.67 -4.00 1.73
N MET A 155 14.68 -4.71 1.18
CA MET A 155 14.22 -4.52 -0.19
C MET A 155 13.58 -3.15 -0.42
N ILE A 156 12.82 -2.62 0.56
CA ILE A 156 12.26 -1.26 0.54
C ILE A 156 13.40 -0.23 0.37
N PHE A 157 14.50 -0.35 1.11
CA PHE A 157 15.63 0.56 0.98
C PHE A 157 16.39 0.41 -0.34
N VAL A 158 16.54 -0.82 -0.85
CA VAL A 158 17.11 -1.05 -2.19
C VAL A 158 16.28 -0.34 -3.26
N ILE A 159 14.96 -0.49 -3.22
CA ILE A 159 14.03 0.19 -4.13
C ILE A 159 14.12 1.71 -3.96
N ALA A 160 14.18 2.22 -2.72
CA ALA A 160 14.30 3.65 -2.44
C ALA A 160 15.58 4.26 -3.04
N ILE A 161 16.73 3.60 -2.88
CA ILE A 161 18.00 4.03 -3.47
C ILE A 161 17.91 4.05 -5.00
N LEU A 162 17.38 3.01 -5.62
CA LEU A 162 17.23 2.91 -7.07
C LEU A 162 16.25 3.94 -7.63
N ASN A 163 15.17 4.23 -6.91
CA ASN A 163 14.22 5.30 -7.24
C ASN A 163 14.89 6.68 -7.16
N GLY A 164 15.69 6.93 -6.13
CA GLY A 164 16.49 8.16 -6.01
C GLY A 164 17.48 8.35 -7.18
N LEU A 165 18.03 7.25 -7.71
CA LEU A 165 18.87 7.22 -8.91
C LEU A 165 18.07 7.26 -10.22
N VAL A 166 16.73 7.32 -10.14
CA VAL A 166 15.80 7.29 -11.31
C VAL A 166 15.96 6.02 -12.18
N ARG A 167 16.36 4.90 -11.57
CA ARG A 167 16.53 3.61 -12.27
C ARG A 167 15.23 2.78 -12.27
N VAL A 168 14.16 3.35 -12.81
CA VAL A 168 12.82 2.75 -12.83
C VAL A 168 12.79 1.34 -13.45
N ARG A 169 13.55 1.12 -14.54
CA ARG A 169 13.65 -0.19 -15.19
C ARG A 169 14.25 -1.25 -14.27
N THR A 170 15.25 -0.88 -13.48
CA THR A 170 15.89 -1.80 -12.52
C THR A 170 14.94 -2.16 -11.38
N VAL A 171 14.18 -1.18 -10.86
CA VAL A 171 13.15 -1.42 -9.85
C VAL A 171 12.08 -2.38 -10.37
N ALA A 172 11.59 -2.15 -11.58
CA ALA A 172 10.62 -3.04 -12.21
C ALA A 172 11.18 -4.47 -12.40
N ALA A 173 12.42 -4.61 -12.85
CA ALA A 173 13.07 -5.92 -12.99
C ALA A 173 13.19 -6.65 -11.65
N LEU A 174 13.55 -5.96 -10.55
CA LEU A 174 13.60 -6.57 -9.22
C LEU A 174 12.22 -7.04 -8.74
N ASN A 175 11.16 -6.26 -8.98
CA ASN A 175 9.80 -6.66 -8.64
C ASN A 175 9.35 -7.89 -9.47
N ILE A 176 9.70 -7.95 -10.75
CA ILE A 176 9.43 -9.13 -11.60
C ILE A 176 10.19 -10.35 -11.09
N ILE A 177 11.47 -10.21 -10.72
CA ILE A 177 12.27 -11.30 -10.13
C ILE A 177 11.60 -11.79 -8.84
N ALA A 178 11.21 -10.89 -7.93
CA ALA A 178 10.53 -11.26 -6.70
C ALA A 178 9.22 -12.02 -6.98
N ALA A 179 8.38 -11.51 -7.88
CA ALA A 179 7.10 -12.13 -8.21
C ALA A 179 7.28 -13.48 -8.92
N SER A 180 8.24 -13.58 -9.87
CA SER A 180 8.53 -14.82 -10.59
C SER A 180 9.06 -15.91 -9.68
N THR A 181 10.00 -15.58 -8.78
CA THR A 181 10.55 -16.53 -7.83
C THR A 181 9.52 -16.98 -6.80
N THR A 182 8.64 -16.07 -6.35
CA THR A 182 7.52 -16.43 -5.48
C THR A 182 6.56 -17.39 -6.18
N ALA A 183 6.17 -17.09 -7.42
CA ALA A 183 5.24 -17.92 -8.19
C ALA A 183 5.84 -19.30 -8.49
N ALA A 184 7.12 -19.37 -8.86
CA ALA A 184 7.82 -20.63 -9.13
C ALA A 184 7.96 -21.49 -7.87
N ALA A 185 8.21 -20.88 -6.71
CA ALA A 185 8.36 -21.59 -5.44
C ALA A 185 7.01 -21.99 -4.82
N ALA A 186 5.91 -21.32 -5.18
CA ALA A 186 4.61 -21.49 -4.53
C ALA A 186 4.14 -22.94 -4.51
N TYR A 187 4.19 -23.62 -5.65
CA TYR A 187 3.78 -25.03 -5.74
C TYR A 187 4.59 -25.93 -4.80
N LEU A 188 5.93 -25.85 -4.88
CA LEU A 188 6.82 -26.70 -4.10
C LEU A 188 6.68 -26.45 -2.60
N LEU A 189 6.66 -25.18 -2.18
CA LEU A 189 6.59 -24.81 -0.78
C LEU A 189 5.24 -25.20 -0.15
N ILE A 190 4.13 -24.99 -0.85
CA ILE A 190 2.79 -25.30 -0.37
C ILE A 190 2.56 -26.81 -0.29
N THR A 191 2.94 -27.57 -1.33
CA THR A 191 2.69 -29.02 -1.36
C THR A 191 3.59 -29.79 -0.43
N ARG A 192 4.82 -29.33 -0.14
CA ARG A 192 5.78 -30.05 0.71
C ARG A 192 5.70 -29.68 2.18
N TRP A 193 5.40 -28.43 2.51
CA TRP A 193 5.51 -27.89 3.88
C TRP A 193 4.27 -27.16 4.37
N ALA A 194 3.15 -27.19 3.63
CA ALA A 194 1.88 -26.59 4.03
C ALA A 194 2.02 -25.21 4.70
N SER A 195 1.66 -25.08 5.98
CA SER A 195 1.71 -23.83 6.75
C SER A 195 3.12 -23.22 6.84
N PHE A 196 4.13 -24.06 7.07
CA PHE A 196 5.52 -23.59 7.12
C PHE A 196 6.00 -23.10 5.74
N GLY A 197 5.60 -23.80 4.67
CA GLY A 197 5.84 -23.38 3.30
C GLY A 197 5.16 -22.03 2.98
N ALA A 198 3.96 -21.81 3.50
CA ALA A 198 3.25 -20.54 3.40
C ALA A 198 4.02 -19.38 4.07
N ALA A 199 4.58 -19.60 5.26
CA ALA A 199 5.40 -18.63 5.95
C ALA A 199 6.69 -18.29 5.20
N LEU A 200 7.38 -19.27 4.65
CA LEU A 200 8.57 -19.07 3.83
C LEU A 200 8.26 -18.32 2.54
N LEU A 201 7.14 -18.65 1.89
CA LEU A 201 6.74 -18.09 0.60
C LEU A 201 6.64 -16.57 0.62
N VAL A 202 6.20 -15.99 1.73
CA VAL A 202 5.95 -14.55 1.87
C VAL A 202 7.22 -13.73 1.69
N GLY A 203 8.37 -14.21 2.19
CA GLY A 203 9.65 -13.52 2.06
C GLY A 203 10.52 -14.01 0.89
N PHE A 204 10.23 -15.20 0.34
CA PHE A 204 11.12 -15.92 -0.57
C PHE A 204 11.52 -15.13 -1.81
N GLY A 205 10.55 -14.54 -2.49
CA GLY A 205 10.82 -13.75 -3.69
C GLY A 205 11.68 -12.51 -3.43
N ASN A 206 11.47 -11.88 -2.27
CA ASN A 206 12.26 -10.72 -1.89
C ASN A 206 13.71 -11.07 -1.54
N VAL A 207 14.02 -12.28 -1.09
CA VAL A 207 15.40 -12.74 -0.91
C VAL A 207 16.14 -12.75 -2.25
N ALA A 208 15.56 -13.35 -3.29
CA ALA A 208 16.15 -13.38 -4.62
C ALA A 208 16.37 -11.96 -5.19
N ALA A 209 15.35 -11.12 -5.09
CA ALA A 209 15.45 -9.73 -5.54
C ALA A 209 16.47 -8.91 -4.74
N LEU A 210 16.60 -9.15 -3.42
CA LEU A 210 17.57 -8.49 -2.55
C LEU A 210 19.02 -8.87 -2.91
N ILE A 211 19.28 -10.13 -3.24
CA ILE A 211 20.62 -10.60 -3.70
C ILE A 211 21.00 -9.83 -4.96
N VAL A 212 20.10 -9.78 -5.97
CA VAL A 212 20.37 -9.07 -7.22
C VAL A 212 20.49 -7.56 -6.99
N GLY A 213 19.55 -6.97 -6.24
CA GLY A 213 19.53 -5.54 -5.93
C GLY A 213 20.77 -5.09 -5.12
N GLY A 214 21.15 -5.86 -4.12
CA GLY A 214 22.34 -5.63 -3.31
C GLY A 214 23.64 -5.69 -4.13
N TRP A 215 23.75 -6.66 -5.04
CA TRP A 215 24.88 -6.77 -5.96
C TRP A 215 24.94 -5.55 -6.90
N LEU A 216 23.80 -5.11 -7.45
CA LEU A 216 23.74 -3.92 -8.28
C LEU A 216 24.17 -2.65 -7.51
N ILE A 217 23.67 -2.47 -6.28
CA ILE A 217 24.04 -1.32 -5.45
C ILE A 217 25.55 -1.34 -5.13
N ARG A 218 26.10 -2.51 -4.77
CA ARG A 218 27.57 -2.64 -4.53
C ARG A 218 28.40 -2.22 -5.73
N ARG A 219 27.96 -2.52 -6.95
CA ARG A 219 28.66 -2.08 -8.19
C ARG A 219 28.54 -0.57 -8.44
N LEU A 220 27.50 0.08 -7.91
CA LEU A 220 27.30 1.52 -8.06
C LEU A 220 28.04 2.35 -7.01
N VAL A 221 28.36 1.74 -5.88
CA VAL A 221 29.12 2.37 -4.81
C VAL A 221 30.61 2.24 -5.13
N SER A 222 31.15 3.18 -5.90
CA SER A 222 32.60 3.29 -6.15
C SER A 222 33.18 4.34 -5.21
N GLY A 223 34.13 3.91 -4.33
CA GLY A 223 34.97 4.80 -3.52
C GLY A 223 34.39 5.12 -2.15
N GLY A 224 35.11 4.65 -1.13
CA GLY A 224 34.71 4.85 0.26
C GLY A 224 35.15 6.21 0.80
N ASP A 225 34.24 7.14 0.97
CA ASP A 225 34.40 8.24 1.90
C ASP A 225 34.03 7.77 3.30
N SER A 226 35.04 7.67 4.19
CA SER A 226 34.85 7.26 5.58
C SER A 226 34.40 8.44 6.46
N ILE A 227 33.28 9.08 6.13
CA ILE A 227 32.69 10.05 7.05
C ILE A 227 31.93 9.25 8.14
N ARG A 228 32.54 9.18 9.33
CA ARG A 228 31.92 8.65 10.56
C ARG A 228 30.80 9.59 11.03
N HIS A 229 29.67 9.59 10.38
CA HIS A 229 28.49 10.19 10.97
C HIS A 229 28.00 9.24 12.08
N GLY A 230 27.79 9.77 13.28
CA GLY A 230 27.29 8.97 14.38
C GLY A 230 25.97 8.29 14.00
N LEU A 231 25.90 6.97 14.16
CA LEU A 231 24.77 6.10 13.82
C LEU A 231 23.46 6.65 14.38
N VAL A 232 23.48 7.11 15.63
CA VAL A 232 22.32 7.65 16.36
C VAL A 232 21.73 8.87 15.66
N ASN A 233 22.58 9.79 15.19
CA ASN A 233 22.12 10.99 14.48
C ASN A 233 21.52 10.66 13.10
N ALA A 234 22.05 9.67 12.41
CA ALA A 234 21.53 9.24 11.11
C ALA A 234 20.16 8.58 11.24
N VAL A 235 20.01 7.67 12.21
CA VAL A 235 18.71 7.01 12.51
C VAL A 235 17.70 8.05 12.99
N ARG A 236 18.08 8.95 13.90
CA ARG A 236 17.21 10.03 14.38
C ARG A 236 16.70 10.91 13.22
N THR A 237 17.56 11.26 12.26
CA THR A 237 17.18 12.06 11.09
C THR A 237 16.20 11.31 10.20
N LEU A 238 16.41 9.99 9.97
CA LEU A 238 15.49 9.17 9.19
C LEU A 238 14.10 9.11 9.83
N VAL A 239 14.02 8.89 11.13
CA VAL A 239 12.76 8.76 11.86
C VAL A 239 12.04 10.11 12.01
N SER A 240 12.75 11.22 12.27
CA SER A 240 12.12 12.51 12.53
C SER A 240 11.52 13.17 11.28
N SER A 241 12.06 12.90 10.10
CA SER A 241 11.66 13.58 8.86
C SER A 241 10.38 13.01 8.22
N GLY A 242 9.97 11.80 8.59
CA GLY A 242 8.79 11.11 8.01
C GLY A 242 7.67 10.82 9.02
N SER A 243 7.74 11.31 10.24
CA SER A 243 6.97 10.81 11.40
C SER A 243 5.45 10.76 11.24
N LEU A 244 4.80 11.77 10.64
CA LEU A 244 3.33 11.78 10.52
C LEU A 244 2.82 10.79 9.47
N LEU A 245 3.40 10.79 8.28
CA LEU A 245 3.01 9.86 7.22
C LEU A 245 3.38 8.42 7.57
N ALA A 246 4.51 8.23 8.27
CA ALA A 246 4.91 6.96 8.83
C ALA A 246 3.90 6.47 9.86
N GLY A 247 3.46 7.33 10.77
CA GLY A 247 2.42 7.02 11.75
C GLY A 247 1.11 6.57 11.10
N LEU A 248 0.70 7.20 10.01
CA LEU A 248 -0.50 6.83 9.26
C LEU A 248 -0.34 5.48 8.54
N ASN A 249 0.83 5.17 7.99
CA ASN A 249 1.11 3.87 7.40
C ASN A 249 1.10 2.74 8.45
N ILE A 250 1.68 3.00 9.62
CA ILE A 250 1.64 2.06 10.76
C ILE A 250 0.19 1.86 11.20
N LEU A 251 -0.58 2.94 11.36
CA LEU A 251 -2.00 2.88 11.71
C LEU A 251 -2.77 2.01 10.70
N ALA A 252 -2.63 2.27 9.41
CA ALA A 252 -3.30 1.49 8.36
C ALA A 252 -2.95 -0.01 8.45
N THR A 253 -1.68 -0.34 8.72
CA THR A 253 -1.23 -1.71 8.91
C THR A 253 -1.85 -2.36 10.14
N VAL A 254 -1.81 -1.67 11.29
CA VAL A 254 -2.39 -2.16 12.54
C VAL A 254 -3.89 -2.39 12.39
N VAL A 255 -4.60 -1.49 11.70
CA VAL A 255 -6.03 -1.64 11.41
C VAL A 255 -6.30 -2.90 10.61
N LEU A 256 -5.57 -3.11 9.51
CA LEU A 256 -5.77 -4.28 8.65
C LEU A 256 -5.45 -5.59 9.39
N LEU A 257 -4.36 -5.64 10.17
CA LEU A 257 -4.03 -6.80 11.01
C LEU A 257 -5.10 -7.05 12.08
N THR A 258 -5.61 -5.99 12.71
CA THR A 258 -6.65 -6.10 13.73
C THR A 258 -7.95 -6.61 13.13
N VAL A 259 -8.39 -6.08 11.98
CA VAL A 259 -9.58 -6.56 11.27
C VAL A 259 -9.41 -8.03 10.87
N GLN A 260 -8.26 -8.42 10.31
CA GLN A 260 -8.00 -9.82 9.98
C GLN A 260 -8.00 -10.72 11.22
N ALA A 261 -7.43 -10.27 12.34
CA ALA A 261 -7.47 -11.03 13.60
C ALA A 261 -8.91 -11.18 14.15
N ILE A 262 -9.72 -10.13 14.06
CA ILE A 262 -11.15 -10.18 14.45
C ILE A 262 -11.91 -11.18 13.56
N VAL A 263 -11.73 -11.11 12.24
CA VAL A 263 -12.38 -12.02 11.28
C VAL A 263 -11.92 -13.47 11.51
N THR A 264 -10.62 -13.70 11.73
CA THR A 264 -10.08 -15.04 12.01
C THR A 264 -10.68 -15.63 13.29
N ARG A 265 -10.81 -14.83 14.34
CA ARG A 265 -11.39 -15.29 15.62
C ARG A 265 -12.89 -15.57 15.53
N GLY A 266 -13.62 -14.80 14.70
CA GLY A 266 -15.06 -14.95 14.54
C GLY A 266 -15.48 -16.03 13.55
N TYR A 267 -14.74 -16.16 12.44
CA TYR A 267 -15.14 -16.98 11.29
C TYR A 267 -14.08 -17.99 10.86
N GLY A 268 -13.00 -18.14 11.60
CA GLY A 268 -11.90 -19.05 11.28
C GLY A 268 -11.04 -18.60 10.09
N LEU A 269 -10.11 -19.47 9.70
CA LEU A 269 -9.22 -19.21 8.56
C LEU A 269 -9.94 -19.26 7.21
N GLU A 270 -10.98 -20.10 7.08
CA GLU A 270 -11.80 -20.16 5.87
C GLU A 270 -12.57 -18.86 5.64
N GLY A 271 -13.22 -18.34 6.68
CA GLY A 271 -13.90 -17.04 6.60
C GLY A 271 -12.91 -15.92 6.27
N LEU A 272 -11.74 -15.92 6.88
CA LEU A 272 -10.69 -14.97 6.53
C LEU A 272 -10.23 -15.12 5.08
N ALA A 273 -10.15 -16.34 4.54
CA ALA A 273 -9.78 -16.58 3.15
C ALA A 273 -10.78 -15.93 2.18
N LEU A 274 -12.09 -16.11 2.42
CA LEU A 274 -13.14 -15.50 1.61
C LEU A 274 -13.07 -13.95 1.67
N TYR A 275 -12.96 -13.40 2.87
CA TYR A 275 -12.79 -11.95 3.08
C TYR A 275 -11.52 -11.43 2.38
N SER A 276 -10.39 -12.12 2.57
CA SER A 276 -9.11 -11.68 1.99
C SER A 276 -9.10 -11.79 0.46
N ALA A 277 -9.78 -12.77 -0.12
CA ALA A 277 -9.92 -12.91 -1.56
C ALA A 277 -10.71 -11.72 -2.14
N SER A 278 -11.88 -11.40 -1.57
CA SER A 278 -12.68 -10.25 -2.01
C SER A 278 -11.92 -8.93 -1.84
N ALA A 279 -11.33 -8.69 -0.66
CA ALA A 279 -10.56 -7.49 -0.37
C ALA A 279 -9.34 -7.34 -1.28
N THR A 280 -8.65 -8.44 -1.62
CA THR A 280 -7.50 -8.41 -2.53
C THR A 280 -7.93 -8.01 -3.94
N ILE A 281 -9.03 -8.57 -4.46
CA ILE A 281 -9.56 -8.21 -5.78
C ILE A 281 -10.00 -6.74 -5.78
N SER A 282 -10.80 -6.32 -4.81
CA SER A 282 -11.30 -4.95 -4.67
C SER A 282 -10.17 -3.93 -4.56
N ASN A 283 -9.15 -4.20 -3.74
CA ASN A 283 -7.99 -3.32 -3.58
C ASN A 283 -7.10 -3.29 -4.83
N THR A 284 -6.84 -4.42 -5.47
CA THR A 284 -6.06 -4.48 -6.71
C THR A 284 -6.75 -3.69 -7.82
N PHE A 285 -8.07 -3.85 -7.94
CA PHE A 285 -8.89 -3.09 -8.87
C PHE A 285 -8.73 -1.58 -8.62
N MET A 286 -8.89 -1.11 -7.39
CA MET A 286 -8.72 0.30 -7.06
C MET A 286 -7.32 0.82 -7.37
N MET A 287 -6.27 0.06 -7.04
CA MET A 287 -4.88 0.45 -7.27
C MET A 287 -4.54 0.61 -8.75
N LEU A 288 -5.15 -0.17 -9.66
CA LEU A 288 -4.96 -0.02 -11.10
C LEU A 288 -5.29 1.39 -11.60
N PHE A 289 -6.33 2.01 -11.04
CA PHE A 289 -6.76 3.36 -11.42
C PHE A 289 -6.11 4.45 -10.57
N MET A 290 -6.01 4.21 -9.26
CA MET A 290 -5.59 5.24 -8.31
C MET A 290 -4.08 5.51 -8.36
N SER A 291 -3.26 4.50 -8.60
CA SER A 291 -1.80 4.66 -8.62
C SER A 291 -1.30 5.57 -9.75
N PRO A 292 -1.74 5.42 -11.03
CA PRO A 292 -1.41 6.37 -12.09
C PRO A 292 -1.94 7.78 -11.81
N MET A 293 -3.17 7.87 -11.29
CA MET A 293 -3.79 9.16 -10.96
C MET A 293 -3.01 9.91 -9.89
N LYS A 294 -2.51 9.23 -8.85
CA LYS A 294 -1.69 9.83 -7.80
C LYS A 294 -0.46 10.52 -8.37
N THR A 295 0.19 9.92 -9.34
CA THR A 295 1.42 10.44 -9.97
C THR A 295 1.18 11.75 -10.72
N TYR A 296 -0.03 11.96 -11.24
CA TYR A 296 -0.41 13.16 -12.01
C TYR A 296 -1.16 14.19 -11.16
N VAL A 297 -2.17 13.77 -10.40
CA VAL A 297 -3.09 14.65 -9.67
C VAL A 297 -2.38 15.40 -8.55
N LEU A 298 -1.58 14.69 -7.75
CA LEU A 298 -0.95 15.28 -6.57
C LEU A 298 0.04 16.43 -6.90
N PRO A 299 0.98 16.30 -7.86
CA PRO A 299 1.87 17.40 -8.23
C PRO A 299 1.13 18.55 -8.88
N THR A 300 0.13 18.26 -9.74
CA THR A 300 -0.65 19.30 -10.42
C THR A 300 -1.44 20.13 -9.41
N LEU A 301 -2.10 19.51 -8.45
CA LEU A 301 -2.81 20.21 -7.38
C LEU A 301 -1.88 21.04 -6.49
N GLY A 302 -0.67 20.53 -6.22
CA GLY A 302 0.35 21.28 -5.45
C GLY A 302 0.77 22.58 -6.14
N GLY A 303 0.82 22.59 -7.47
CA GLY A 303 1.17 23.77 -8.27
C GLY A 303 0.06 24.82 -8.41
N LEU A 304 -1.22 24.46 -8.21
CA LEU A 304 -2.36 25.34 -8.45
C LEU A 304 -2.69 26.29 -7.26
N GLY A 305 -2.13 26.04 -6.08
CA GLY A 305 -2.41 26.83 -4.87
C GLY A 305 -3.92 26.86 -4.52
N ALA A 306 -4.33 27.90 -3.77
CA ALA A 306 -5.74 28.15 -3.42
C ALA A 306 -6.40 29.03 -4.52
N SER A 307 -6.76 28.43 -5.64
CA SER A 307 -7.32 29.14 -6.80
C SER A 307 -8.62 28.48 -7.29
N PRO A 308 -9.49 29.23 -8.00
CA PRO A 308 -10.67 28.65 -8.66
C PRO A 308 -10.32 27.52 -9.66
N GLU A 309 -9.11 27.56 -10.20
CA GLU A 309 -8.60 26.53 -11.10
C GLU A 309 -8.41 25.18 -10.39
N ARG A 310 -8.09 25.20 -9.10
CA ARG A 310 -8.03 24.00 -8.27
C ARG A 310 -9.37 23.27 -8.24
N SER A 311 -10.48 24.00 -8.00
CA SER A 311 -11.82 23.39 -8.01
C SER A 311 -12.17 22.82 -9.38
N ARG A 312 -11.85 23.54 -10.47
CA ARG A 312 -12.05 23.04 -11.84
C ARG A 312 -11.25 21.78 -12.12
N PHE A 313 -10.00 21.74 -11.68
CA PHE A 313 -9.13 20.57 -11.86
C PHE A 313 -9.64 19.37 -11.06
N VAL A 314 -10.02 19.53 -9.78
CA VAL A 314 -10.59 18.47 -8.93
C VAL A 314 -11.86 17.90 -9.57
N ASN A 315 -12.78 18.76 -10.05
CA ASN A 315 -13.99 18.29 -10.73
C ASN A 315 -13.69 17.48 -12.00
N ARG A 316 -12.74 17.92 -12.83
CA ARG A 316 -12.34 17.18 -14.04
C ARG A 316 -11.67 15.84 -13.68
N ALA A 317 -10.77 15.84 -12.69
CA ALA A 317 -10.12 14.63 -12.21
C ALA A 317 -11.16 13.63 -11.68
N LEU A 318 -12.15 14.12 -10.92
CA LEU A 318 -13.24 13.33 -10.39
C LEU A 318 -14.10 12.71 -11.50
N GLN A 319 -14.57 13.53 -12.45
CA GLN A 319 -15.38 13.07 -13.59
C GLN A 319 -14.62 12.03 -14.42
N PHE A 320 -13.37 12.31 -14.76
CA PHE A 320 -12.55 11.39 -15.54
C PHE A 320 -12.37 10.05 -14.81
N THR A 321 -12.03 10.09 -13.53
CA THR A 321 -11.81 8.87 -12.73
C THR A 321 -13.09 8.07 -12.58
N LEU A 322 -14.22 8.73 -12.31
CA LEU A 322 -15.53 8.07 -12.20
C LEU A 322 -15.95 7.41 -13.52
N LEU A 323 -15.81 8.11 -14.65
CA LEU A 323 -16.12 7.55 -15.98
C LEU A 323 -15.27 6.32 -16.31
N LEU A 324 -14.03 6.28 -15.83
CA LEU A 324 -13.14 5.14 -16.05
C LEU A 324 -13.44 3.98 -15.11
N VAL A 325 -13.68 4.26 -13.83
CA VAL A 325 -13.89 3.25 -12.79
C VAL A 325 -15.26 2.61 -12.88
N PHE A 326 -16.31 3.36 -13.24
CA PHE A 326 -17.70 2.90 -13.21
C PHE A 326 -17.97 1.69 -14.11
N PRO A 327 -17.65 1.69 -15.43
CA PRO A 327 -17.92 0.52 -16.27
C PRO A 327 -17.15 -0.71 -15.80
N CYS A 328 -15.95 -0.53 -15.26
CA CYS A 328 -15.14 -1.61 -14.72
C CYS A 328 -15.71 -2.13 -13.38
N ALA A 329 -16.31 -1.27 -12.55
CA ALA A 329 -17.01 -1.70 -11.33
C ALA A 329 -18.26 -2.53 -11.67
N LEU A 330 -19.04 -2.15 -12.69
CA LEU A 330 -20.15 -2.96 -13.18
C LEU A 330 -19.67 -4.31 -13.74
N ALA A 331 -18.58 -4.32 -14.49
CA ALA A 331 -17.99 -5.57 -14.98
C ALA A 331 -17.51 -6.46 -13.83
N LEU A 332 -16.87 -5.87 -12.79
CA LEU A 332 -16.46 -6.58 -11.59
C LEU A 332 -17.65 -7.22 -10.87
N LEU A 333 -18.75 -6.48 -10.73
CA LEU A 333 -19.98 -6.97 -10.12
C LEU A 333 -20.62 -8.11 -10.94
N GLY A 334 -20.77 -7.93 -12.25
CA GLY A 334 -21.39 -8.92 -13.14
C GLY A 334 -20.58 -10.18 -13.36
N LEU A 335 -19.23 -10.03 -13.39
CA LEU A 335 -18.31 -11.14 -13.63
C LEU A 335 -17.68 -11.70 -12.34
N ARG A 336 -18.16 -11.30 -11.14
CA ARG A 336 -17.56 -11.63 -9.85
C ARG A 336 -17.23 -13.11 -9.68
N ASN A 337 -18.15 -13.99 -10.02
CA ASN A 337 -17.97 -15.44 -9.88
C ASN A 337 -16.92 -15.98 -10.86
N VAL A 338 -16.94 -15.50 -12.10
CA VAL A 338 -15.95 -15.87 -13.13
C VAL A 338 -14.54 -15.41 -12.70
N ILE A 339 -14.44 -14.19 -12.19
CA ILE A 339 -13.19 -13.62 -11.69
C ILE A 339 -12.66 -14.45 -10.51
N ILE A 340 -13.50 -14.78 -9.54
CA ILE A 340 -13.10 -15.57 -8.37
C ILE A 340 -12.67 -16.98 -8.79
N GLN A 341 -13.43 -17.68 -9.64
CA GLN A 341 -13.03 -18.99 -10.13
C GLN A 341 -11.73 -18.94 -10.95
N GLY A 342 -11.56 -17.87 -11.73
CA GLY A 342 -10.34 -17.65 -12.50
C GLY A 342 -9.10 -17.41 -11.63
N LEU A 343 -9.24 -16.59 -10.60
CA LEU A 343 -8.12 -16.17 -9.73
C LEU A 343 -7.84 -17.13 -8.56
N TYR A 344 -8.88 -17.82 -8.07
CA TYR A 344 -8.82 -18.75 -6.93
C TYR A 344 -9.35 -20.14 -7.35
N SER A 345 -10.28 -20.70 -6.60
CA SER A 345 -10.94 -21.98 -6.89
C SER A 345 -12.46 -21.88 -6.69
N THR A 346 -13.20 -22.94 -7.02
CA THR A 346 -14.65 -23.01 -6.81
C THR A 346 -15.05 -22.91 -5.34
N GLU A 347 -14.16 -23.31 -4.42
CA GLU A 347 -14.36 -23.20 -2.96
C GLU A 347 -14.45 -21.75 -2.47
N PHE A 348 -13.95 -20.79 -3.28
CA PHE A 348 -13.98 -19.36 -2.98
C PHE A 348 -15.22 -18.63 -3.52
N LEU A 349 -16.21 -19.34 -4.09
CA LEU A 349 -17.41 -18.69 -4.65
C LEU A 349 -18.17 -17.83 -3.62
N GLY A 350 -18.14 -18.20 -2.33
CA GLY A 350 -18.69 -17.35 -1.25
C GLY A 350 -18.04 -15.98 -1.14
N ALA A 351 -16.81 -15.79 -1.62
CA ALA A 351 -16.17 -14.48 -1.71
C ALA A 351 -16.83 -13.57 -2.77
N GLY A 352 -17.62 -14.13 -3.70
CA GLY A 352 -18.34 -13.37 -4.73
C GLY A 352 -19.40 -12.43 -4.14
N GLU A 353 -20.09 -12.85 -3.10
CA GLU A 353 -21.06 -12.01 -2.41
C GLU A 353 -20.36 -10.89 -1.61
N LEU A 354 -19.25 -11.20 -0.95
CA LEU A 354 -18.43 -10.20 -0.26
C LEU A 354 -17.90 -9.16 -1.25
N LEU A 355 -17.40 -9.60 -2.40
CA LEU A 355 -16.89 -8.73 -3.46
C LEU A 355 -18.01 -7.85 -4.04
N ALA A 356 -19.23 -8.40 -4.19
CA ALA A 356 -20.37 -7.64 -4.65
C ALA A 356 -20.71 -6.48 -3.69
N ILE A 357 -20.72 -6.75 -2.37
CA ILE A 357 -20.94 -5.73 -1.33
C ILE A 357 -19.79 -4.70 -1.37
N GLU A 358 -18.52 -5.13 -1.40
CA GLU A 358 -17.39 -4.21 -1.46
C GLU A 358 -17.38 -3.33 -2.72
N THR A 359 -17.96 -3.84 -3.83
CA THR A 359 -18.09 -3.08 -5.09
C THR A 359 -18.98 -1.85 -4.92
N LEU A 360 -19.97 -1.88 -4.01
CA LEU A 360 -20.79 -0.71 -3.67
C LEU A 360 -19.96 0.44 -3.10
N ALA A 361 -18.86 0.13 -2.40
CA ALA A 361 -17.96 1.13 -1.85
C ALA A 361 -17.00 1.73 -2.90
N ILE A 362 -16.89 1.19 -4.10
CA ILE A 362 -15.90 1.63 -5.12
C ILE A 362 -16.11 3.09 -5.51
N ILE A 363 -17.36 3.53 -5.71
CA ILE A 363 -17.66 4.92 -6.07
C ILE A 363 -17.33 5.88 -4.90
N PRO A 364 -17.83 5.66 -3.66
CA PRO A 364 -17.39 6.44 -2.50
C PRO A 364 -15.87 6.49 -2.34
N ARG A 365 -15.18 5.36 -2.45
CA ARG A 365 -13.71 5.27 -2.37
C ARG A 365 -13.02 6.12 -3.43
N THR A 366 -13.53 6.12 -4.66
CA THR A 366 -12.98 6.93 -5.75
C THR A 366 -13.09 8.41 -5.45
N VAL A 367 -14.26 8.85 -4.98
CA VAL A 367 -14.49 10.27 -4.62
C VAL A 367 -13.59 10.68 -3.45
N THR A 368 -13.59 9.91 -2.35
CA THR A 368 -12.77 10.19 -1.17
C THR A 368 -11.29 10.24 -1.51
N TRP A 369 -10.82 9.36 -2.39
CA TRP A 369 -9.43 9.33 -2.80
C TRP A 369 -9.00 10.60 -3.56
N VAL A 370 -9.82 11.09 -4.50
CA VAL A 370 -9.53 12.35 -5.22
C VAL A 370 -9.53 13.53 -4.25
N LEU A 371 -10.48 13.59 -3.31
CA LEU A 371 -10.54 14.63 -2.30
C LEU A 371 -9.38 14.57 -1.31
N ALA A 372 -8.93 13.36 -0.94
CA ALA A 372 -7.73 13.14 -0.12
C ALA A 372 -6.47 13.72 -0.77
N MET A 373 -6.29 13.53 -2.10
CA MET A 373 -5.19 14.15 -2.83
C MET A 373 -5.24 15.67 -2.79
N ALA A 374 -6.44 16.26 -2.84
CA ALA A 374 -6.62 17.71 -2.71
C ALA A 374 -6.25 18.22 -1.32
N LEU A 375 -6.59 17.50 -0.24
CA LEU A 375 -6.18 17.84 1.13
C LEU A 375 -4.65 17.70 1.32
N LEU A 376 -4.07 16.59 0.86
CA LEU A 376 -2.63 16.35 0.96
C LEU A 376 -1.81 17.38 0.19
N SER A 377 -2.25 17.77 -1.01
CA SER A 377 -1.58 18.79 -1.82
C SER A 377 -1.68 20.19 -1.20
N ALA A 378 -2.66 20.42 -0.32
CA ALA A 378 -2.80 21.68 0.46
C ALA A 378 -1.99 21.67 1.76
N GLY A 379 -1.29 20.59 2.09
CA GLY A 379 -0.58 20.45 3.37
C GLY A 379 -1.50 20.21 4.57
N LEU A 380 -2.78 19.86 4.37
CA LEU A 380 -3.76 19.62 5.43
C LEU A 380 -3.61 18.18 5.99
N TYR A 381 -2.39 17.82 6.38
CA TYR A 381 -2.05 16.46 6.87
C TYR A 381 -2.81 16.07 8.15
N LYS A 382 -3.11 17.06 9.03
CA LYS A 382 -3.88 16.79 10.26
C LYS A 382 -5.31 16.37 9.94
N THR A 383 -5.95 17.07 8.99
CA THR A 383 -7.31 16.73 8.54
C THR A 383 -7.34 15.36 7.90
N TYR A 384 -6.35 15.06 7.04
CA TYR A 384 -6.19 13.73 6.46
C TYR A 384 -6.00 12.65 7.54
N ALA A 385 -5.19 12.92 8.57
CA ALA A 385 -4.99 11.98 9.67
C ALA A 385 -6.29 11.72 10.45
N VAL A 386 -7.12 12.73 10.68
CA VAL A 386 -8.42 12.57 11.36
C VAL A 386 -9.35 11.64 10.56
N THR A 387 -9.42 11.79 9.24
CA THR A 387 -10.25 10.89 8.40
C THR A 387 -9.73 9.45 8.45
N GLU A 388 -8.42 9.23 8.37
CA GLU A 388 -7.81 7.90 8.48
C GLU A 388 -8.11 7.25 9.85
N VAL A 389 -7.99 8.01 10.95
CA VAL A 389 -8.31 7.52 12.31
C VAL A 389 -9.80 7.21 12.45
N THR A 390 -10.68 8.04 11.90
CA THR A 390 -12.14 7.80 11.94
C THR A 390 -12.48 6.51 11.21
N ARG A 391 -11.96 6.33 9.98
CA ARG A 391 -12.17 5.10 9.21
C ARG A 391 -11.63 3.87 9.95
N ALA A 392 -10.43 3.97 10.52
CA ALA A 392 -9.81 2.94 11.32
C ALA A 392 -10.72 2.51 12.50
N THR A 393 -11.27 3.49 13.20
CA THR A 393 -12.18 3.28 14.33
C THR A 393 -13.44 2.53 13.87
N ILE A 394 -14.08 2.99 12.79
CA ILE A 394 -15.29 2.34 12.25
C ILE A 394 -15.01 0.89 11.86
N LEU A 395 -13.88 0.63 11.19
CA LEU A 395 -13.52 -0.72 10.76
C LEU A 395 -13.28 -1.64 11.96
N ILE A 396 -12.48 -1.23 12.94
CA ILE A 396 -12.15 -2.08 14.09
C ILE A 396 -13.39 -2.34 14.94
N PHE A 397 -14.09 -1.27 15.36
CA PHE A 397 -15.27 -1.42 16.22
C PHE A 397 -16.44 -2.08 15.49
N GLY A 398 -16.69 -1.72 14.22
CA GLY A 398 -17.74 -2.32 13.42
C GLY A 398 -17.52 -3.82 13.22
N CYS A 399 -16.32 -4.24 12.83
CA CYS A 399 -15.98 -5.67 12.72
C CYS A 399 -16.06 -6.38 14.07
N GLY A 400 -15.63 -5.73 15.16
CA GLY A 400 -15.76 -6.26 16.52
C GLY A 400 -17.23 -6.52 16.90
N VAL A 401 -18.12 -5.57 16.62
CA VAL A 401 -19.55 -5.71 16.87
C VAL A 401 -20.16 -6.83 16.01
N VAL A 402 -19.80 -6.90 14.73
CA VAL A 402 -20.29 -7.96 13.80
C VAL A 402 -19.95 -9.34 14.34
N VAL A 403 -18.69 -9.54 14.80
CA VAL A 403 -18.26 -10.82 15.36
C VAL A 403 -18.92 -11.09 16.72
N ALA A 404 -19.03 -10.10 17.60
CA ALA A 404 -19.65 -10.24 18.91
C ALA A 404 -21.13 -10.60 18.83
N LEU A 405 -21.85 -10.07 17.81
CA LEU A 405 -23.27 -10.36 17.55
C LEU A 405 -23.48 -11.54 16.59
N GLN A 406 -22.43 -12.18 16.10
CA GLN A 406 -22.47 -13.31 15.17
C GLN A 406 -23.31 -13.05 13.90
N LEU A 407 -23.23 -11.84 13.34
CA LEU A 407 -24.04 -11.39 12.20
C LEU A 407 -23.67 -12.02 10.84
N GLY A 408 -22.70 -12.92 10.81
CA GLY A 408 -22.19 -13.53 9.58
C GLY A 408 -21.13 -12.68 8.87
N ILE A 409 -20.34 -13.33 8.01
CA ILE A 409 -19.16 -12.70 7.39
C ILE A 409 -19.52 -11.57 6.41
N HIS A 410 -20.70 -11.62 5.78
CA HIS A 410 -21.18 -10.56 4.88
C HIS A 410 -21.32 -9.21 5.59
N ALA A 411 -21.63 -9.21 6.89
CA ALA A 411 -21.71 -7.99 7.69
C ALA A 411 -20.37 -7.28 7.81
N VAL A 412 -19.24 -7.99 7.71
CA VAL A 412 -17.90 -7.39 7.66
C VAL A 412 -17.73 -6.53 6.40
N ALA A 413 -18.20 -7.00 5.24
CA ALA A 413 -18.17 -6.23 4.00
C ALA A 413 -19.09 -4.99 4.08
N TRP A 414 -20.24 -5.09 4.76
CA TRP A 414 -21.11 -3.93 5.02
C TRP A 414 -20.47 -2.90 5.94
N VAL A 415 -19.70 -3.30 6.96
CA VAL A 415 -18.89 -2.37 7.79
C VAL A 415 -17.90 -1.60 6.93
N PHE A 416 -17.26 -2.27 5.97
CA PHE A 416 -16.36 -1.63 5.03
C PHE A 416 -17.09 -0.59 4.16
N CYS A 417 -18.26 -0.90 3.62
CA CYS A 417 -19.08 0.06 2.88
C CYS A 417 -19.49 1.26 3.74
N ALA A 418 -19.96 1.01 4.97
CA ALA A 418 -20.33 2.05 5.92
C ALA A 418 -19.15 2.98 6.25
N ALA A 419 -17.94 2.42 6.45
CA ALA A 419 -16.73 3.19 6.71
C ALA A 419 -16.42 4.16 5.56
N TYR A 420 -16.52 3.72 4.30
CA TYR A 420 -16.29 4.60 3.15
C TYR A 420 -17.45 5.58 2.88
N ALA A 421 -18.67 5.24 3.25
CA ALA A 421 -19.79 6.19 3.20
C ALA A 421 -19.59 7.34 4.21
N VAL A 422 -19.18 7.02 5.44
CA VAL A 422 -18.85 8.03 6.46
C VAL A 422 -17.63 8.86 6.02
N ASP A 423 -16.59 8.21 5.52
CA ASP A 423 -15.41 8.89 4.96
C ASP A 423 -15.81 9.90 3.88
N LEU A 424 -16.70 9.53 2.96
CA LEU A 424 -17.18 10.42 1.90
C LEU A 424 -17.81 11.67 2.48
N VAL A 425 -18.68 11.56 3.48
CA VAL A 425 -19.33 12.71 4.14
C VAL A 425 -18.29 13.61 4.79
N ILE A 426 -17.32 13.03 5.49
CA ILE A 426 -16.27 13.77 6.18
C ILE A 426 -15.36 14.49 5.17
N TYR A 427 -14.90 13.79 4.11
CA TYR A 427 -14.06 14.39 3.06
C TYR A 427 -14.78 15.51 2.32
N LEU A 428 -16.06 15.36 2.00
CA LEU A 428 -16.88 16.42 1.40
C LEU A 428 -16.96 17.63 2.33
N GLY A 429 -17.27 17.42 3.62
CA GLY A 429 -17.35 18.49 4.61
C GLY A 429 -16.05 19.29 4.74
N TYR A 430 -14.91 18.61 4.85
CA TYR A 430 -13.59 19.27 4.93
C TYR A 430 -13.20 19.95 3.63
N SER A 431 -13.46 19.32 2.48
CA SER A 431 -13.12 19.89 1.17
C SER A 431 -13.88 21.18 0.90
N ILE A 432 -15.17 21.24 1.29
CA ILE A 432 -15.98 22.45 1.15
C ILE A 432 -15.51 23.53 2.14
N ARG A 433 -15.30 23.17 3.42
CA ARG A 433 -14.99 24.15 4.48
C ARG A 433 -13.54 24.65 4.43
N GLN A 434 -12.57 23.77 4.29
CA GLN A 434 -11.15 24.14 4.41
C GLN A 434 -10.50 24.48 3.07
N LEU A 435 -10.88 23.78 1.99
CA LEU A 435 -10.33 24.04 0.66
C LEU A 435 -11.22 24.96 -0.18
N GLN A 436 -12.41 25.31 0.31
CA GLN A 436 -13.43 26.09 -0.42
C GLN A 436 -13.70 25.50 -1.82
N LEU A 437 -13.57 24.16 -1.94
CA LEU A 437 -13.82 23.47 -3.20
C LEU A 437 -15.31 23.56 -3.55
N ARG A 438 -15.59 24.06 -4.76
CA ARG A 438 -16.93 24.03 -5.35
C ARG A 438 -17.04 22.82 -6.26
N LEU A 439 -17.69 21.76 -5.75
CA LEU A 439 -18.07 20.65 -6.61
C LEU A 439 -19.21 21.11 -7.52
N ASN A 440 -19.05 20.93 -8.83
CA ASN A 440 -20.10 21.29 -9.78
C ASN A 440 -21.23 20.26 -9.76
N ALA A 441 -22.45 20.70 -10.13
CA ALA A 441 -23.62 19.83 -10.16
C ALA A 441 -23.41 18.58 -11.05
N ALA A 442 -22.62 18.71 -12.12
CA ALA A 442 -22.30 17.57 -12.99
C ALA A 442 -21.47 16.51 -12.28
N SER A 443 -20.46 16.88 -11.49
CA SER A 443 -19.65 15.91 -10.74
C SER A 443 -20.44 15.21 -9.63
N THR A 444 -21.30 15.93 -8.92
CA THR A 444 -22.14 15.36 -7.86
C THR A 444 -23.24 14.48 -8.43
N ALA A 445 -23.92 14.92 -9.49
CA ALA A 445 -24.93 14.14 -10.19
C ALA A 445 -24.34 12.85 -10.79
N LEU A 446 -23.14 12.94 -11.41
CA LEU A 446 -22.44 11.79 -11.97
C LEU A 446 -22.12 10.76 -10.87
N ALA A 447 -21.53 11.19 -9.75
CA ALA A 447 -21.24 10.30 -8.64
C ALA A 447 -22.50 9.65 -8.07
N ALA A 448 -23.56 10.43 -7.83
CA ALA A 448 -24.82 9.94 -7.29
C ALA A 448 -25.53 8.96 -8.25
N SER A 449 -25.58 9.26 -9.55
CA SER A 449 -26.18 8.37 -10.55
C SER A 449 -25.39 7.04 -10.68
N MET A 450 -24.07 7.10 -10.64
CA MET A 450 -23.23 5.90 -10.67
C MET A 450 -23.38 5.05 -9.42
N MET A 451 -23.45 5.67 -8.23
CA MET A 451 -23.78 4.94 -6.99
C MET A 451 -25.13 4.24 -7.09
N LEU A 452 -26.16 4.95 -7.55
CA LEU A 452 -27.49 4.37 -7.74
C LEU A 452 -27.46 3.18 -8.72
N LEU A 453 -26.79 3.33 -9.87
CA LEU A 453 -26.70 2.27 -10.87
C LEU A 453 -25.95 1.03 -10.37
N VAL A 454 -24.84 1.20 -9.64
CA VAL A 454 -24.11 0.07 -9.01
C VAL A 454 -25.00 -0.61 -7.97
N THR A 455 -25.74 0.17 -7.17
CA THR A 455 -26.66 -0.38 -6.18
C THR A 455 -27.81 -1.15 -6.84
N LEU A 456 -28.41 -0.63 -7.91
CA LEU A 456 -29.45 -1.33 -8.67
C LEU A 456 -28.92 -2.61 -9.30
N ALA A 457 -27.71 -2.58 -9.87
CA ALA A 457 -27.05 -3.76 -10.44
C ALA A 457 -26.67 -4.80 -9.37
N TYR A 458 -26.47 -4.40 -8.12
CA TYR A 458 -26.28 -5.32 -6.99
C TYR A 458 -27.57 -6.01 -6.58
N LEU A 459 -28.70 -5.30 -6.64
CA LEU A 459 -30.04 -5.81 -6.25
C LEU A 459 -30.70 -6.69 -7.33
N SER A 460 -30.25 -6.57 -8.62
CA SER A 460 -30.69 -7.42 -9.72
C SER A 460 -29.95 -8.76 -9.77
#